data_816ce281ae74bc4159d19031fc732f38
#
_entry.id   816ce281ae74bc4159d19031fc732f38
#
_cell.length_a   1.000
_cell.length_b   1.000
_cell.length_c   1.000
_cell.angle_alpha   90.00
_cell.angle_beta   90.00
_cell.angle_gamma   90.00
#
_symmetry.space_group_name_H-M   'P 1'
#
loop_
_entity.id
_entity.type
_entity.pdbx_description
1 polymer ?
#
loop_
_entity_poly.entity_id
_entity_poly.type
_entity_poly.pdbx_seq_one_letter_code
_entity_poly.pdbx_strand_id
1 'polypeptide(L)'
;MQRPATIRHRTSLYEDATAIVAVEYADELSLDDIARRVASSRRQLQRAYAEIGDTTFREHLTAVRMDRAAEMLVSRGLTVREVAHRVGYRQPAQFAKAFRRRHGVAPSTYRARDRRFEHGAGLSEVPARAAAREAA
;
A
#
# COMPACT_ATOMS: atom_id res chain seq x y z
N MET A 1 6.54 -29.47 -8.42
CA MET A 1 7.68 -28.86 -7.73
C MET A 1 8.45 -27.97 -8.69
N GLN A 2 8.75 -26.76 -8.27
CA GLN A 2 9.39 -25.79 -9.15
C GLN A 2 10.90 -25.87 -9.02
N ARG A 3 11.59 -25.60 -10.13
CA ARG A 3 13.05 -25.57 -10.15
C ARG A 3 13.57 -24.33 -9.42
N PRO A 4 14.71 -24.41 -8.73
CA PRO A 4 15.30 -23.25 -8.07
C PRO A 4 15.50 -22.05 -8.99
N ALA A 5 15.88 -22.27 -10.24
CA ALA A 5 16.04 -21.18 -11.21
C ALA A 5 14.74 -20.46 -11.50
N THR A 6 13.61 -21.20 -11.58
CA THR A 6 12.28 -20.62 -11.77
C THR A 6 11.87 -19.80 -10.58
N ILE A 7 12.14 -20.29 -9.36
CA ILE A 7 11.83 -19.57 -8.13
C ILE A 7 12.64 -18.27 -8.07
N ARG A 8 13.94 -18.32 -8.37
CA ARG A 8 14.77 -17.11 -8.39
C ARG A 8 14.28 -16.10 -9.41
N HIS A 9 13.88 -16.56 -10.58
CA HIS A 9 13.38 -15.68 -11.62
C HIS A 9 12.08 -14.98 -11.16
N ARG A 10 11.17 -15.71 -10.56
CA ARG A 10 9.90 -15.15 -10.04
C ARG A 10 10.15 -14.20 -8.89
N THR A 11 11.08 -14.52 -8.02
CA THR A 11 11.47 -13.62 -6.93
C THR A 11 11.99 -12.31 -7.50
N SER A 12 12.85 -12.37 -8.51
CA SER A 12 13.40 -11.18 -9.17
C SER A 12 12.31 -10.34 -9.81
N LEU A 13 11.37 -10.98 -10.52
CA LEU A 13 10.23 -10.27 -11.13
C LEU A 13 9.39 -9.58 -10.06
N TYR A 14 9.11 -10.27 -8.98
CA TYR A 14 8.31 -9.73 -7.89
C TYR A 14 9.03 -8.53 -7.26
N GLU A 15 10.32 -8.65 -6.97
CA GLU A 15 11.11 -7.56 -6.38
C GLU A 15 11.16 -6.35 -7.29
N ASP A 16 11.39 -6.56 -8.60
CA ASP A 16 11.44 -5.46 -9.56
C ASP A 16 10.09 -4.75 -9.66
N ALA A 17 9.01 -5.51 -9.71
CA ALA A 17 7.67 -4.94 -9.77
C ALA A 17 7.32 -4.15 -8.49
N THR A 18 7.63 -4.71 -7.33
CA THR A 18 7.34 -4.02 -6.07
C THR A 18 8.17 -2.76 -5.89
N ALA A 19 9.38 -2.73 -6.42
CA ALA A 19 10.21 -1.52 -6.42
C ALA A 19 9.56 -0.40 -7.23
N ILE A 20 8.97 -0.73 -8.39
CA ILE A 20 8.24 0.25 -9.20
C ILE A 20 7.02 0.77 -8.44
N VAL A 21 6.24 -0.13 -7.87
CA VAL A 21 5.03 0.24 -7.13
C VAL A 21 5.36 1.14 -5.94
N ALA A 22 6.45 0.86 -5.24
CA ALA A 22 6.86 1.65 -4.08
C ALA A 22 7.09 3.13 -4.41
N VAL A 23 7.51 3.43 -5.63
CA VAL A 23 7.79 4.78 -6.08
C VAL A 23 6.61 5.39 -6.83
N GLU A 24 5.96 4.61 -7.69
CA GLU A 24 4.96 5.12 -8.63
C GLU A 24 3.52 4.79 -8.24
N TYR A 25 3.28 4.41 -7.01
CA TYR A 25 1.96 3.96 -6.56
C TYR A 25 0.83 4.96 -6.83
N ALA A 26 1.12 6.24 -6.89
CA ALA A 26 0.11 7.27 -7.11
C ALA A 26 -0.29 7.40 -8.58
N ASP A 27 0.49 6.84 -9.48
CA ASP A 27 0.24 6.91 -10.92
C ASP A 27 -0.74 5.81 -11.36
N GLU A 28 -1.25 5.94 -12.58
CA GLU A 28 -2.06 4.90 -13.17
C GLU A 28 -1.15 3.76 -13.60
N LEU A 29 -1.11 2.72 -12.77
CA LEU A 29 -0.29 1.55 -13.05
C LEU A 29 -1.19 0.39 -13.45
N SER A 30 -0.80 -0.31 -14.54
CA SER A 30 -1.45 -1.55 -14.92
C SER A 30 -0.47 -2.72 -14.84
N LEU A 31 -1.01 -3.90 -14.66
CA LEU A 31 -0.18 -5.11 -14.64
C LEU A 31 0.60 -5.27 -15.96
N ASP A 32 -0.05 -4.93 -17.09
CA ASP A 32 0.60 -5.01 -18.40
C ASP A 32 1.79 -4.06 -18.51
N ASP A 33 1.64 -2.83 -18.02
CA ASP A 33 2.72 -1.85 -18.04
C ASP A 33 3.91 -2.31 -17.20
N ILE A 34 3.64 -2.78 -16.00
CA ILE A 34 4.69 -3.27 -15.12
C ILE A 34 5.39 -4.49 -15.74
N ALA A 35 4.61 -5.41 -16.30
CA ALA A 35 5.18 -6.60 -16.94
C ALA A 35 6.16 -6.22 -18.05
N ARG A 36 5.80 -5.27 -18.91
CA ARG A 36 6.70 -4.80 -19.96
C ARG A 36 7.97 -4.20 -19.38
N ARG A 37 7.84 -3.40 -18.34
CA ARG A 37 8.99 -2.71 -17.73
C ARG A 37 9.97 -3.65 -17.06
N VAL A 38 9.49 -4.79 -16.57
CA VAL A 38 10.35 -5.81 -15.97
C VAL A 38 10.69 -6.93 -16.97
N ALA A 39 10.46 -6.69 -18.25
CA ALA A 39 10.75 -7.61 -19.35
C ALA A 39 10.10 -8.99 -19.15
N SER A 40 8.81 -8.99 -18.81
CA SER A 40 8.06 -10.20 -18.55
C SER A 40 6.67 -10.13 -19.20
N SER A 41 5.97 -11.24 -19.17
CA SER A 41 4.57 -11.28 -19.59
C SER A 41 3.66 -11.03 -18.38
N ARG A 42 2.45 -10.58 -18.67
CA ARG A 42 1.42 -10.42 -17.65
C ARG A 42 1.23 -11.69 -16.83
N ARG A 43 1.18 -12.84 -17.52
CA ARG A 43 0.96 -14.13 -16.88
C ARG A 43 2.10 -14.49 -15.91
N GLN A 44 3.34 -14.28 -16.33
CA GLN A 44 4.49 -14.56 -15.48
C GLN A 44 4.50 -13.66 -14.25
N LEU A 45 4.17 -12.39 -14.44
CA LEU A 45 4.13 -11.44 -13.33
C LEU A 45 2.99 -11.80 -12.36
N GLN A 46 1.83 -12.21 -12.87
CA GLN A 46 0.74 -12.69 -12.01
C GLN A 46 1.18 -13.88 -11.16
N ARG A 47 1.91 -14.80 -11.76
CA ARG A 47 2.43 -15.96 -11.02
C ARG A 47 3.44 -15.54 -9.97
N ALA A 48 4.31 -14.59 -10.29
CA ALA A 48 5.28 -14.08 -9.34
C ALA A 48 4.58 -13.47 -8.12
N TYR A 49 3.55 -12.67 -8.36
CA TYR A 49 2.76 -12.09 -7.27
C TYR A 49 2.10 -13.17 -6.41
N ALA A 50 1.49 -14.17 -7.04
CA ALA A 50 0.80 -15.24 -6.31
C ALA A 50 1.77 -16.11 -5.51
N GLU A 51 2.88 -16.52 -6.11
CA GLU A 51 3.78 -17.51 -5.52
C GLU A 51 4.80 -16.92 -4.55
N ILE A 52 5.31 -15.74 -4.84
CA ILE A 52 6.32 -15.09 -4.01
C ILE A 52 5.66 -14.14 -3.00
N GLY A 53 4.67 -13.37 -3.46
CA GLY A 53 4.03 -12.35 -2.63
C GLY A 53 2.77 -12.81 -1.91
N ASP A 54 2.23 -13.96 -2.30
CA ASP A 54 0.94 -14.46 -1.79
C ASP A 54 -0.16 -13.40 -1.89
N THR A 55 -0.19 -12.67 -3.00
CA THR A 55 -1.13 -11.58 -3.22
C THR A 55 -1.34 -11.40 -4.73
N THR A 56 -2.13 -10.39 -5.10
CA THR A 56 -2.26 -9.96 -6.48
C THR A 56 -1.65 -8.58 -6.64
N PHE A 57 -1.34 -8.19 -7.88
CA PHE A 57 -0.86 -6.85 -8.16
C PHE A 57 -1.82 -5.79 -7.63
N ARG A 58 -3.12 -5.97 -7.87
CA ARG A 58 -4.15 -5.03 -7.43
C ARG A 58 -4.18 -4.87 -5.91
N GLU A 59 -4.15 -5.98 -5.19
CA GLU A 59 -4.13 -5.95 -3.72
C GLU A 59 -2.88 -5.28 -3.19
N HIS A 60 -1.74 -5.58 -3.80
CA HIS A 60 -0.47 -4.97 -3.42
C HIS A 60 -0.49 -3.46 -3.64
N LEU A 61 -0.93 -3.03 -4.82
CA LEU A 61 -1.01 -1.60 -5.14
C LEU A 61 -1.93 -0.87 -4.16
N THR A 62 -3.09 -1.45 -3.89
CA THR A 62 -4.04 -0.88 -2.94
C THR A 62 -3.43 -0.79 -1.54
N ALA A 63 -2.75 -1.83 -1.09
CA ALA A 63 -2.11 -1.83 0.22
C ALA A 63 -1.05 -0.74 0.33
N VAL A 64 -0.20 -0.59 -0.69
CA VAL A 64 0.82 0.47 -0.70
C VAL A 64 0.18 1.84 -0.64
N ARG A 65 -0.85 2.07 -1.46
CA ARG A 65 -1.57 3.35 -1.47
C ARG A 65 -2.19 3.67 -0.11
N MET A 66 -2.82 2.69 0.52
CA MET A 66 -3.47 2.91 1.82
C MET A 66 -2.46 3.12 2.95
N ASP A 67 -1.33 2.44 2.91
CA ASP A 67 -0.30 2.63 3.91
C ASP A 67 0.37 4.00 3.77
N ARG A 68 0.59 4.46 2.53
CA ARG A 68 1.07 5.82 2.29
C ARG A 68 0.05 6.86 2.71
N ALA A 69 -1.24 6.59 2.46
CA ALA A 69 -2.30 7.48 2.91
C ALA A 69 -2.32 7.61 4.43
N ALA A 70 -2.12 6.51 5.16
CA ALA A 70 -2.07 6.54 6.61
C ALA A 70 -0.95 7.46 7.10
N GLU A 71 0.22 7.40 6.49
CA GLU A 71 1.33 8.29 6.82
C GLU A 71 0.97 9.75 6.56
N MET A 72 0.34 10.04 5.41
CA MET A 72 -0.06 11.39 5.06
C MET A 72 -1.15 11.96 5.97
N LEU A 73 -2.07 11.11 6.42
CA LEU A 73 -3.17 11.53 7.29
C LEU A 73 -2.69 12.03 8.65
N VAL A 74 -1.58 11.50 9.14
CA VAL A 74 -1.00 11.96 10.39
C VAL A 74 -0.08 13.15 10.20
N SER A 75 0.26 13.49 8.96
CA SER A 75 1.01 14.69 8.64
C SER A 75 0.09 15.90 8.69
N ARG A 76 0.66 17.06 8.98
CA ARG A 76 -0.10 18.29 9.05
C ARG A 76 -0.34 18.90 7.68
N GLY A 77 -1.48 19.56 7.52
CA GLY A 77 -1.75 20.41 6.37
C GLY A 77 -2.44 19.77 5.20
N LEU A 78 -2.71 18.47 5.24
CA LEU A 78 -3.41 17.79 4.16
C LEU A 78 -4.83 17.43 4.58
N THR A 79 -5.80 17.74 3.72
CA THR A 79 -7.16 17.27 3.92
C THR A 79 -7.28 15.80 3.53
N VAL A 80 -8.32 15.12 3.98
CA VAL A 80 -8.58 13.73 3.57
C VAL A 80 -8.71 13.65 2.06
N ARG A 81 -9.38 14.62 1.43
CA ARG A 81 -9.53 14.69 -0.03
C ARG A 81 -8.17 14.80 -0.72
N GLU A 82 -7.30 15.66 -0.20
CA GLU A 82 -5.95 15.82 -0.77
C GLU A 82 -5.14 14.54 -0.65
N VAL A 83 -5.25 13.85 0.48
CA VAL A 83 -4.57 12.55 0.67
C VAL A 83 -5.07 11.54 -0.35
N ALA A 84 -6.41 11.43 -0.52
CA ALA A 84 -7.00 10.52 -1.49
C ALA A 84 -6.43 10.76 -2.89
N HIS A 85 -6.36 12.03 -3.28
CA HIS A 85 -5.84 12.40 -4.59
C HIS A 85 -4.35 12.07 -4.73
N ARG A 86 -3.57 12.36 -3.71
CA ARG A 86 -2.11 12.12 -3.72
C ARG A 86 -1.74 10.64 -3.81
N VAL A 87 -2.61 9.75 -3.34
CA VAL A 87 -2.34 8.31 -3.44
C VAL A 87 -3.02 7.67 -4.63
N GLY A 88 -3.58 8.49 -5.55
CA GLY A 88 -4.06 8.00 -6.83
C GLY A 88 -5.57 7.74 -6.94
N TYR A 89 -6.36 8.24 -6.02
CA TYR A 89 -7.82 8.07 -6.07
C TYR A 89 -8.49 9.34 -6.57
N ARG A 90 -9.37 9.19 -7.57
CA ARG A 90 -10.18 10.30 -8.07
C ARG A 90 -11.44 10.51 -7.23
N GLN A 91 -11.96 9.44 -6.66
CA GLN A 91 -13.22 9.44 -5.92
C GLN A 91 -12.93 9.31 -4.42
N PRO A 92 -13.18 10.36 -3.62
CA PRO A 92 -12.95 10.26 -2.16
C PRO A 92 -13.70 9.14 -1.48
N ALA A 93 -14.91 8.82 -1.96
CA ALA A 93 -15.70 7.74 -1.40
C ALA A 93 -15.04 6.37 -1.60
N GLN A 94 -14.45 6.15 -2.76
CA GLN A 94 -13.74 4.90 -3.03
C GLN A 94 -12.47 4.80 -2.20
N PHE A 95 -11.77 5.91 -2.03
CA PHE A 95 -10.63 5.96 -1.14
C PHE A 95 -11.02 5.60 0.30
N ALA A 96 -12.07 6.22 0.81
CA ALA A 96 -12.53 5.97 2.18
C ALA A 96 -12.88 4.50 2.39
N LYS A 97 -13.52 3.89 1.40
CA LYS A 97 -13.89 2.48 1.45
C LYS A 97 -12.65 1.58 1.49
N ALA A 98 -11.69 1.84 0.62
CA ALA A 98 -10.44 1.07 0.58
C ALA A 98 -9.65 1.26 1.87
N PHE A 99 -9.61 2.49 2.38
CA PHE A 99 -8.89 2.79 3.61
C PHE A 99 -9.50 2.05 4.81
N ARG A 100 -10.83 2.09 4.94
CA ARG A 100 -11.51 1.36 6.02
C ARG A 100 -11.25 -0.14 5.94
N ARG A 101 -11.24 -0.69 4.73
CA ARG A 101 -10.95 -2.12 4.54
C ARG A 101 -9.55 -2.48 5.02
N ARG A 102 -8.58 -1.63 4.77
CA ARG A 102 -7.18 -1.88 5.13
C ARG A 102 -6.91 -1.59 6.61
N HIS A 103 -7.40 -0.46 7.11
CA HIS A 103 -7.03 0.05 8.44
C HIS A 103 -8.14 -0.07 9.48
N GLY A 104 -9.31 -0.54 9.10
CA GLY A 104 -10.41 -0.81 10.02
C GLY A 104 -11.28 0.38 10.39
N VAL A 105 -10.87 1.58 10.06
CA VAL A 105 -11.63 2.81 10.36
C VAL A 105 -11.55 3.78 9.19
N ALA A 106 -12.48 4.73 9.15
CA ALA A 106 -12.48 5.78 8.13
C ALA A 106 -11.24 6.68 8.26
N PRO A 107 -10.81 7.31 7.15
CA PRO A 107 -9.63 8.19 7.19
C PRO A 107 -9.72 9.30 8.23
N SER A 108 -10.88 9.95 8.34
CA SER A 108 -11.06 11.02 9.33
C SER A 108 -10.96 10.51 10.75
N THR A 109 -11.50 9.31 11.01
CA THR A 109 -11.41 8.67 12.32
C THR A 109 -9.97 8.31 12.65
N TYR A 110 -9.24 7.80 11.67
CA TYR A 110 -7.82 7.47 11.82
C TYR A 110 -7.03 8.71 12.23
N ARG A 111 -7.22 9.83 11.52
CA ARG A 111 -6.57 11.09 11.83
C ARG A 111 -6.92 11.59 13.23
N ALA A 112 -8.17 11.52 13.59
CA ALA A 112 -8.64 11.99 14.90
C ALA A 112 -8.05 11.15 16.03
N ARG A 113 -7.95 9.84 15.84
CA ARG A 113 -7.33 8.95 16.82
C ARG A 113 -5.85 9.25 17.00
N ASP A 114 -5.15 9.52 15.91
CA ASP A 114 -3.72 9.88 15.97
C ASP A 114 -3.52 11.19 16.73
N ARG A 115 -4.36 12.19 16.47
CA ARG A 115 -4.29 13.47 17.18
C ARG A 115 -4.56 13.33 18.68
N ARG A 116 -5.53 12.50 19.05
CA ARG A 116 -5.81 12.23 20.44
C ARG A 116 -4.63 11.55 21.13
N PHE A 117 -4.00 10.65 20.41
CA PHE A 117 -2.83 9.95 20.88
C PHE A 117 -1.71 10.95 21.23
N GLU A 118 -1.45 11.89 20.32
CA GLU A 118 -0.41 12.90 20.50
C GLU A 118 -0.70 13.87 21.64
N HIS A 119 -1.97 14.24 21.83
CA HIS A 119 -2.34 15.27 22.79
C HIS A 119 -2.69 14.74 24.17
N GLY A 120 -3.24 13.55 24.26
CA GLY A 120 -3.81 13.05 25.52
C GLY A 120 -2.98 12.02 26.24
N ALA A 121 -2.20 11.25 25.53
CA ALA A 121 -1.62 10.05 26.09
C ALA A 121 -0.19 10.21 26.60
N GLY A 122 0.45 11.27 26.25
CA GLY A 122 1.86 11.42 26.58
C GLY A 122 2.72 10.40 25.82
N LEU A 123 3.93 10.27 26.30
CA LEU A 123 4.94 9.50 25.57
C LEU A 123 4.77 7.98 25.67
N SER A 124 4.05 7.51 26.66
CA SER A 124 3.91 6.08 26.90
C SER A 124 3.17 5.35 25.78
N GLU A 125 2.42 6.08 24.98
CA GLU A 125 1.62 5.48 23.92
C GLU A 125 2.36 5.28 22.60
N VAL A 126 3.53 5.84 22.46
CA VAL A 126 4.29 5.72 21.22
C VAL A 126 4.60 4.27 20.83
N PRO A 127 5.06 3.40 21.75
CA PRO A 127 5.31 2.00 21.41
C PRO A 127 4.05 1.27 20.94
N ALA A 128 2.92 1.50 21.59
CA ALA A 128 1.66 0.88 21.21
C ALA A 128 1.22 1.31 19.81
N ARG A 129 1.41 2.58 19.48
CA ARG A 129 1.11 3.10 18.15
C ARG A 129 1.99 2.46 17.08
N ALA A 130 3.26 2.31 17.35
CA ALA A 130 4.18 1.65 16.43
C ALA A 130 3.79 0.18 16.20
N ALA A 131 3.43 -0.52 17.26
CA ALA A 131 2.99 -1.92 17.15
C ALA A 131 1.72 -2.02 16.31
N ALA A 132 0.78 -1.10 16.49
CA ALA A 132 -0.45 -1.08 15.69
C ALA A 132 -0.17 -0.87 14.21
N ARG A 133 0.81 -0.06 13.87
CA ARG A 133 1.22 0.14 12.48
C ARG A 133 1.79 -1.13 11.86
N GLU A 134 2.60 -1.83 12.60
CA GLU A 134 3.19 -3.09 12.15
C GLU A 134 2.12 -4.16 11.94
N ALA A 135 1.11 -4.18 12.79
CA ALA A 135 0.02 -5.14 12.69
C ALA A 135 -0.92 -4.81 11.51
N ALA A 136 -0.99 -3.58 11.09
CA ALA A 136 -1.83 -3.14 9.99
C ALA A 136 -1.15 -3.44 8.65
#